data_bd8d8fece071f2cdbbee3c78f72b0eea
#
_entry.id   bd8d8fece071f2cdbbee3c78f72b0eea
#
_cell.length_a   1.000
_cell.length_b   1.000
_cell.length_c   1.000
_cell.angle_alpha   90.00
_cell.angle_beta   90.00
_cell.angle_gamma   90.00
#
_symmetry.space_group_name_H-M   'P 1'
#
loop_
_entity.id
_entity.type
_entity.pdbx_description
1 polymer ?
#
loop_
_entity_poly.entity_id
_entity_poly.type
_entity_poly.pdbx_seq_one_letter_code
_entity_poly.pdbx_strand_id
1 'polypeptide(L)'
;SLIIFDEVQLFSQARQASKHLVADGRYSYLETGSLISIKKNVKDILIPSEEMKIQVYPMDYEEFCDATGGNYELLRQIYGTGSAIGQATNRKLMRDLRIYMAVGGMPQAVEAYTEGKNFSEIDMVKRQIISLYEDDFKKIDASGRISALYHSIPAQLAKDSKKYRISTAIGKKSKAKTEELLYEL
;
A
#
# COMPACT_ATOMS: atom_id res chain seq x y z
N SER A 1 -11.97 -24.42 12.31
CA SER A 1 -10.61 -24.31 11.70
C SER A 1 -10.63 -23.31 10.58
N LEU A 2 -9.49 -22.59 10.34
CA LEU A 2 -9.31 -21.59 9.30
C LEU A 2 -8.54 -22.21 8.14
N ILE A 3 -8.97 -21.94 6.91
CA ILE A 3 -8.24 -22.26 5.67
C ILE A 3 -7.86 -20.94 5.00
N ILE A 4 -6.61 -20.80 4.57
CA ILE A 4 -6.08 -19.61 3.93
C ILE A 4 -5.76 -19.95 2.48
N PHE A 5 -6.34 -19.21 1.53
CA PHE A 5 -5.97 -19.21 0.13
C PHE A 5 -5.11 -17.99 -0.15
N ASP A 6 -3.81 -18.21 -0.27
CA ASP A 6 -2.86 -17.15 -0.54
C ASP A 6 -2.74 -16.91 -2.05
N GLU A 7 -2.60 -15.62 -2.45
CA GLU A 7 -2.48 -15.20 -3.85
C GLU A 7 -3.62 -15.76 -4.74
N VAL A 8 -4.86 -15.67 -4.26
CA VAL A 8 -6.04 -16.30 -4.89
C VAL A 8 -6.27 -15.87 -6.35
N GLN A 9 -5.74 -14.72 -6.77
CA GLN A 9 -5.81 -14.25 -8.16
C GLN A 9 -5.01 -15.12 -9.14
N LEU A 10 -4.05 -15.90 -8.66
CA LEU A 10 -3.29 -16.84 -9.49
C LEU A 10 -4.11 -18.10 -9.85
N PHE A 11 -5.17 -18.37 -9.07
CA PHE A 11 -6.03 -19.53 -9.26
C PHE A 11 -7.51 -19.17 -9.13
N SER A 12 -8.06 -18.60 -10.19
CA SER A 12 -9.45 -18.08 -10.23
C SER A 12 -10.52 -19.15 -9.91
N GLN A 13 -10.23 -20.42 -10.17
CA GLN A 13 -11.13 -21.54 -9.84
C GLN A 13 -11.28 -21.72 -8.32
N ALA A 14 -10.24 -21.49 -7.52
CA ALA A 14 -10.35 -21.52 -6.06
C ALA A 14 -11.35 -20.47 -5.59
N ARG A 15 -11.30 -19.27 -6.15
CA ARG A 15 -12.25 -18.20 -5.83
C ARG A 15 -13.70 -18.53 -6.23
N GLN A 16 -13.92 -19.23 -7.34
CA GLN A 16 -15.27 -19.73 -7.69
C GLN A 16 -15.77 -20.79 -6.70
N ALA A 17 -14.85 -21.64 -6.22
CA ALA A 17 -15.17 -22.68 -5.24
C ALA A 17 -15.51 -22.11 -3.85
N SER A 18 -14.99 -20.93 -3.48
CA SER A 18 -15.18 -20.32 -2.16
C SER A 18 -16.65 -20.22 -1.77
N LYS A 19 -17.55 -19.89 -2.73
CA LYS A 19 -18.98 -19.84 -2.47
C LYS A 19 -19.55 -21.19 -1.98
N HIS A 20 -19.14 -22.29 -2.61
CA HIS A 20 -19.58 -23.62 -2.22
C HIS A 20 -18.94 -24.06 -0.89
N LEU A 21 -17.70 -23.72 -0.69
CA LEU A 21 -16.95 -24.02 0.52
C LEU A 21 -17.51 -23.30 1.75
N VAL A 22 -17.90 -22.03 1.60
CA VAL A 22 -18.56 -21.25 2.65
C VAL A 22 -19.96 -21.82 2.96
N ALA A 23 -20.73 -22.21 1.94
CA ALA A 23 -22.05 -22.82 2.12
C ALA A 23 -21.99 -24.17 2.83
N ASP A 24 -20.90 -24.92 2.70
CA ASP A 24 -20.66 -26.19 3.42
C ASP A 24 -20.45 -25.97 4.95
N GLY A 25 -20.01 -24.79 5.38
CA GLY A 25 -19.99 -24.35 6.77
C GLY A 25 -18.99 -25.03 7.70
N ARG A 26 -18.12 -25.92 7.18
CA ARG A 26 -17.14 -26.67 8.00
C ARG A 26 -15.95 -25.85 8.45
N TYR A 27 -15.57 -24.82 7.69
CA TYR A 27 -14.37 -24.03 7.91
C TYR A 27 -14.67 -22.54 7.73
N SER A 28 -13.81 -21.71 8.34
CA SER A 28 -13.69 -20.30 7.98
C SER A 28 -12.62 -20.14 6.91
N TYR A 29 -12.81 -19.21 6.00
CA TYR A 29 -11.91 -19.02 4.87
C TYR A 29 -11.34 -17.60 4.90
N LEU A 30 -10.06 -17.46 4.59
CA LEU A 30 -9.37 -16.20 4.36
C LEU A 30 -8.72 -16.26 2.98
N GLU A 31 -8.98 -15.27 2.16
CA GLU A 31 -8.34 -15.13 0.85
C GLU A 31 -7.42 -13.92 0.88
N THR A 32 -6.19 -14.09 0.39
CA THR A 32 -5.25 -12.98 0.19
C THR A 32 -5.02 -12.75 -1.30
N GLY A 33 -4.63 -11.54 -1.66
CA GLY A 33 -4.23 -11.22 -3.02
C GLY A 33 -4.03 -9.72 -3.24
N SER A 34 -3.24 -9.36 -4.24
CA SER A 34 -3.06 -7.96 -4.61
C SER A 34 -4.31 -7.41 -5.30
N LEU A 35 -4.74 -6.21 -4.90
CA LEU A 35 -5.96 -5.56 -5.43
C LEU A 35 -5.90 -5.40 -6.95
N ILE A 36 -4.73 -5.07 -7.49
CA ILE A 36 -4.47 -4.85 -8.91
C ILE A 36 -4.74 -6.14 -9.71
N SER A 37 -4.19 -7.25 -9.25
CA SER A 37 -4.36 -8.55 -9.92
C SER A 37 -5.77 -9.12 -9.78
N ILE A 38 -6.43 -8.88 -8.64
CA ILE A 38 -7.80 -9.32 -8.40
C ILE A 38 -8.76 -8.65 -9.37
N LYS A 39 -8.72 -7.34 -9.54
CA LYS A 39 -9.63 -6.62 -10.46
C LYS A 39 -9.54 -7.11 -11.90
N LYS A 40 -8.33 -7.43 -12.39
CA LYS A 40 -8.12 -7.90 -13.76
C LYS A 40 -8.63 -9.34 -13.97
N ASN A 41 -8.40 -10.21 -13.01
CA ASN A 41 -8.65 -11.65 -13.16
C ASN A 41 -10.03 -12.09 -12.68
N VAL A 42 -10.83 -11.19 -12.07
CA VAL A 42 -12.09 -11.51 -11.38
C VAL A 42 -13.28 -10.75 -11.98
N LYS A 43 -13.12 -10.09 -13.13
CA LYS A 43 -14.20 -9.30 -13.78
C LYS A 43 -15.52 -10.08 -13.97
N ASP A 44 -15.45 -11.40 -14.10
CA ASP A 44 -16.59 -12.27 -14.40
C ASP A 44 -16.88 -13.30 -13.29
N ILE A 45 -16.29 -13.15 -12.09
CA ILE A 45 -16.50 -14.09 -10.99
C ILE A 45 -17.57 -13.55 -10.04
N LEU A 46 -18.60 -14.34 -9.81
CA LEU A 46 -19.62 -14.09 -8.78
C LEU A 46 -18.95 -14.11 -7.39
N ILE A 47 -18.89 -12.93 -6.77
CA ILE A 47 -18.39 -12.77 -5.40
C ILE A 47 -19.48 -13.27 -4.45
N PRO A 48 -19.17 -14.13 -3.47
CA PRO A 48 -20.11 -14.50 -2.43
C PRO A 48 -20.64 -13.28 -1.69
N SER A 49 -21.93 -13.24 -1.40
CA SER A 49 -22.56 -12.15 -0.63
C SER A 49 -22.07 -12.08 0.83
N GLU A 50 -21.48 -13.17 1.31
CA GLU A 50 -20.95 -13.35 2.65
C GLU A 50 -19.47 -12.91 2.80
N GLU A 51 -18.86 -12.39 1.73
CA GLU A 51 -17.47 -11.92 1.76
C GLU A 51 -17.34 -10.58 2.46
N MET A 52 -16.45 -10.50 3.44
CA MET A 52 -15.99 -9.25 4.03
C MET A 52 -14.61 -8.90 3.48
N LYS A 53 -14.51 -7.77 2.79
CA LYS A 53 -13.21 -7.27 2.28
C LYS A 53 -12.49 -6.47 3.33
N ILE A 54 -11.23 -6.83 3.56
CA ILE A 54 -10.31 -6.10 4.41
C ILE A 54 -9.19 -5.57 3.53
N GLN A 55 -9.05 -4.26 3.47
CA GLN A 55 -7.94 -3.64 2.75
C GLN A 55 -6.79 -3.41 3.72
N VAL A 56 -5.63 -3.96 3.38
CA VAL A 56 -4.39 -3.78 4.16
C VAL A 56 -3.57 -2.70 3.49
N TYR A 57 -3.27 -1.64 4.24
CA TYR A 57 -2.43 -0.53 3.81
C TYR A 57 -1.00 -0.69 4.35
N PRO A 58 -0.01 0.03 3.80
CA PRO A 58 1.25 0.23 4.49
C PRO A 58 1.02 0.78 5.90
N MET A 59 1.91 0.45 6.82
CA MET A 59 1.84 0.90 8.22
C MET A 59 1.75 2.42 8.30
N ASP A 60 0.80 2.91 9.07
CA ASP A 60 0.71 4.33 9.40
C ASP A 60 1.75 4.73 10.47
N TYR A 61 1.73 5.98 10.90
CA TYR A 61 2.71 6.47 11.87
C TYR A 61 2.49 5.87 13.27
N GLU A 62 1.26 5.56 13.64
CA GLU A 62 0.95 4.90 14.92
C GLU A 62 1.50 3.48 14.92
N GLU A 63 1.18 2.69 13.90
CA GLU A 63 1.68 1.32 13.72
C GLU A 63 3.21 1.27 13.63
N PHE A 64 3.82 2.26 12.97
CA PHE A 64 5.27 2.41 12.95
C PHE A 64 5.84 2.67 14.35
N CYS A 65 5.20 3.54 15.14
CA CYS A 65 5.63 3.79 16.51
C CYS A 65 5.53 2.52 17.36
N ASP A 66 4.44 1.76 17.24
CA ASP A 66 4.26 0.51 17.96
C ASP A 66 5.34 -0.51 17.59
N ALA A 67 5.65 -0.66 16.30
CA ALA A 67 6.69 -1.56 15.82
C ALA A 67 8.11 -1.17 16.25
N THR A 68 8.37 0.14 16.42
CA THR A 68 9.72 0.67 16.72
C THR A 68 9.94 1.09 18.17
N GLY A 69 8.94 0.90 19.05
CA GLY A 69 8.98 1.35 20.45
C GLY A 69 8.87 2.87 20.60
N GLY A 70 8.24 3.54 19.64
CA GLY A 70 7.94 4.97 19.72
C GLY A 70 6.78 5.28 20.67
N ASN A 71 6.57 6.57 20.95
CA ASN A 71 5.50 7.02 21.85
C ASN A 71 4.43 7.81 21.08
N TYR A 72 3.49 7.11 20.44
CA TYR A 72 2.36 7.72 19.76
C TYR A 72 1.29 8.28 20.73
N GLU A 73 1.15 7.67 21.90
CA GLU A 73 0.17 8.11 22.91
C GLU A 73 0.40 9.57 23.34
N LEU A 74 1.65 10.00 23.43
CA LEU A 74 1.97 11.41 23.68
C LEU A 74 1.38 12.35 22.62
N LEU A 75 1.39 11.95 21.35
CA LEU A 75 0.77 12.74 20.26
C LEU A 75 -0.74 12.80 20.39
N ARG A 76 -1.39 11.70 20.75
CA ARG A 76 -2.84 11.66 21.03
C ARG A 76 -3.22 12.61 22.16
N GLN A 77 -2.46 12.61 23.26
CA GLN A 77 -2.68 13.50 24.39
C GLN A 77 -2.50 14.97 24.00
N ILE A 78 -1.44 15.31 23.28
CA ILE A 78 -1.19 16.68 22.80
C ILE A 78 -2.32 17.15 21.89
N TYR A 79 -2.75 16.32 20.96
CA TYR A 79 -3.85 16.63 20.05
C TYR A 79 -5.18 16.81 20.80
N GLY A 80 -5.49 15.93 21.75
CA GLY A 80 -6.73 15.98 22.52
C GLY A 80 -6.80 17.17 23.48
N THR A 81 -5.66 17.59 24.05
CA THR A 81 -5.62 18.70 25.03
C THR A 81 -5.33 20.07 24.40
N GLY A 82 -4.78 20.11 23.19
CA GLY A 82 -4.27 21.34 22.57
C GLY A 82 -3.11 21.97 23.34
N SER A 83 -2.46 21.21 24.23
CA SER A 83 -1.43 21.73 25.12
C SER A 83 -0.13 22.00 24.37
N ALA A 84 0.51 23.16 24.69
CA ALA A 84 1.82 23.45 24.16
C ALA A 84 2.86 22.49 24.75
N ILE A 85 3.79 22.03 23.89
CA ILE A 85 4.89 21.15 24.28
C ILE A 85 6.21 21.90 24.30
N GLY A 86 7.11 21.49 25.21
CA GLY A 86 8.44 22.06 25.26
C GLY A 86 9.25 21.77 23.99
N GLN A 87 10.21 22.64 23.67
CA GLN A 87 11.05 22.52 22.47
C GLN A 87 11.80 21.19 22.35
N ALA A 88 12.24 20.59 23.47
CA ALA A 88 12.94 19.31 23.46
C ALA A 88 12.02 18.18 23.00
N THR A 89 10.79 18.14 23.52
CA THR A 89 9.76 17.16 23.13
C THR A 89 9.39 17.33 21.66
N ASN A 90 9.14 18.57 21.23
CA ASN A 90 8.83 18.85 19.83
C ASN A 90 9.95 18.38 18.88
N ARG A 91 11.22 18.67 19.21
CA ARG A 91 12.36 18.20 18.41
C ARG A 91 12.43 16.68 18.31
N LYS A 92 12.14 15.98 19.42
CA LYS A 92 12.10 14.50 19.42
C LYS A 92 10.99 13.98 18.49
N LEU A 93 9.78 14.46 18.65
CA LEU A 93 8.63 14.05 17.83
C LEU A 93 8.87 14.32 16.34
N MET A 94 9.40 15.49 16.01
CA MET A 94 9.73 15.85 14.62
C MET A 94 10.87 15.01 14.03
N ARG A 95 11.83 14.59 14.87
CA ARG A 95 12.87 13.65 14.44
C ARG A 95 12.25 12.28 14.14
N ASP A 96 11.42 11.77 15.03
CA ASP A 96 10.82 10.44 14.90
C ASP A 96 9.87 10.39 13.69
N LEU A 97 9.11 11.46 13.44
CA LEU A 97 8.31 11.59 12.21
C LEU A 97 9.18 11.61 10.94
N ARG A 98 10.32 12.30 10.95
CA ARG A 98 11.25 12.29 9.81
C ARG A 98 11.85 10.91 9.56
N ILE A 99 12.11 10.14 10.61
CA ILE A 99 12.53 8.73 10.47
C ILE A 99 11.45 7.92 9.79
N TYR A 100 10.19 8.04 10.23
CA TYR A 100 9.07 7.38 9.54
C TYR A 100 8.95 7.79 8.07
N MET A 101 9.08 9.08 7.76
CA MET A 101 9.07 9.56 6.37
C MET A 101 10.24 8.99 5.54
N ALA A 102 11.39 8.72 6.16
CA ALA A 102 12.55 8.15 5.48
C ALA A 102 12.44 6.63 5.30
N VAL A 103 11.94 5.91 6.30
CA VAL A 103 11.76 4.45 6.28
C VAL A 103 10.52 4.09 5.44
N GLY A 104 9.42 4.78 5.67
CA GLY A 104 8.11 4.47 5.11
C GLY A 104 7.34 3.43 5.92
N GLY A 105 6.13 3.10 5.46
CA GLY A 105 5.23 2.15 6.14
C GLY A 105 5.26 0.72 5.57
N MET A 106 6.14 0.40 4.64
CA MET A 106 6.23 -0.97 4.13
C MET A 106 6.84 -1.90 5.19
N PRO A 107 6.18 -3.01 5.59
CA PRO A 107 6.63 -3.86 6.70
C PRO A 107 8.09 -4.31 6.58
N GLN A 108 8.52 -4.72 5.39
CA GLN A 108 9.92 -5.12 5.15
C GLN A 108 10.94 -3.99 5.40
N ALA A 109 10.57 -2.74 5.08
CA ALA A 109 11.43 -1.59 5.35
C ALA A 109 11.45 -1.23 6.84
N VAL A 110 10.33 -1.39 7.54
CA VAL A 110 10.23 -1.19 8.99
C VAL A 110 11.01 -2.28 9.72
N GLU A 111 10.91 -3.53 9.30
CA GLU A 111 11.70 -4.65 9.83
C GLU A 111 13.20 -4.37 9.68
N ALA A 112 13.65 -3.99 8.49
CA ALA A 112 15.05 -3.63 8.26
C ALA A 112 15.53 -2.51 9.18
N TYR A 113 14.67 -1.52 9.45
CA TYR A 113 14.97 -0.45 10.40
C TYR A 113 15.08 -0.98 11.85
N THR A 114 14.15 -1.83 12.29
CA THR A 114 14.16 -2.41 13.65
C THR A 114 15.34 -3.36 13.88
N GLU A 115 15.82 -4.02 12.83
CA GLU A 115 17.06 -4.81 12.84
C GLU A 115 18.33 -3.96 12.91
N GLY A 116 18.22 -2.63 12.86
CA GLY A 116 19.35 -1.71 12.95
C GLY A 116 20.11 -1.50 11.64
N LYS A 117 19.53 -1.85 10.49
CA LYS A 117 20.13 -1.57 9.18
C LYS A 117 20.23 -0.07 8.94
N ASN A 118 21.26 0.36 8.22
CA ASN A 118 21.43 1.77 7.87
C ASN A 118 20.43 2.20 6.76
N PHE A 119 20.26 3.52 6.60
CA PHE A 119 19.28 4.05 5.64
C PHE A 119 19.57 3.66 4.18
N SER A 120 20.81 3.38 3.80
CA SER A 120 21.12 2.90 2.44
C SER A 120 20.63 1.49 2.21
N GLU A 121 20.74 0.62 3.22
CA GLU A 121 20.20 -0.75 3.16
C GLU A 121 18.67 -0.73 3.14
N ILE A 122 18.04 0.12 3.95
CA ILE A 122 16.58 0.30 3.94
C ILE A 122 16.11 0.82 2.57
N ASP A 123 16.86 1.75 1.96
CA ASP A 123 16.53 2.26 0.62
C ASP A 123 16.65 1.15 -0.44
N MET A 124 17.61 0.23 -0.32
CA MET A 124 17.66 -0.94 -1.20
C MET A 124 16.42 -1.83 -1.08
N VAL A 125 15.94 -2.09 0.15
CA VAL A 125 14.69 -2.83 0.37
C VAL A 125 13.51 -2.14 -0.32
N LYS A 126 13.37 -0.82 -0.15
CA LYS A 126 12.31 -0.05 -0.82
C LYS A 126 12.39 -0.11 -2.34
N ARG A 127 13.60 -0.02 -2.91
CA ARG A 127 13.82 -0.15 -4.36
C ARG A 127 13.44 -1.53 -4.88
N GLN A 128 13.71 -2.59 -4.13
CA GLN A 128 13.26 -3.93 -4.49
C GLN A 128 11.75 -4.04 -4.53
N ILE A 129 11.04 -3.47 -3.53
CA ILE A 129 9.57 -3.43 -3.52
C ILE A 129 9.03 -2.67 -4.74
N ILE A 130 9.61 -1.51 -5.07
CA ILE A 130 9.22 -0.72 -6.25
C ILE A 130 9.46 -1.52 -7.54
N SER A 131 10.56 -2.24 -7.64
CA SER A 131 10.84 -3.08 -8.81
C SER A 131 9.81 -4.19 -9.01
N LEU A 132 9.32 -4.79 -7.92
CA LEU A 132 8.23 -5.79 -7.98
C LEU A 132 6.92 -5.15 -8.48
N TYR A 133 6.59 -3.95 -8.02
CA TYR A 133 5.43 -3.21 -8.55
C TYR A 133 5.57 -2.90 -10.04
N GLU A 134 6.76 -2.51 -10.50
CA GLU A 134 7.00 -2.26 -11.93
C GLU A 134 6.76 -3.51 -12.78
N ASP A 135 7.16 -4.68 -12.30
CA ASP A 135 6.92 -5.93 -13.01
C ASP A 135 5.43 -6.28 -13.06
N ASP A 136 4.68 -5.97 -12.01
CA ASP A 136 3.22 -6.12 -12.00
C ASP A 136 2.54 -5.11 -12.91
N PHE A 137 2.98 -3.86 -12.93
CA PHE A 137 2.48 -2.85 -13.88
C PHE A 137 2.67 -3.26 -15.34
N LYS A 138 3.82 -3.86 -15.68
CA LYS A 138 4.08 -4.38 -17.05
C LYS A 138 3.13 -5.52 -17.44
N LYS A 139 2.74 -6.37 -16.48
CA LYS A 139 1.74 -7.43 -16.72
C LYS A 139 0.36 -6.85 -17.03
N ILE A 140 0.01 -5.72 -16.41
CA ILE A 140 -1.29 -5.04 -16.59
C ILE A 140 -1.30 -4.20 -17.86
N ASP A 141 -0.26 -3.39 -18.05
CA ASP A 141 -0.11 -2.46 -19.18
C ASP A 141 1.28 -2.55 -19.79
N ALA A 142 1.39 -3.37 -20.84
CA ALA A 142 2.63 -3.54 -21.61
C ALA A 142 3.08 -2.24 -22.31
N SER A 143 2.22 -1.20 -22.39
CA SER A 143 2.58 0.11 -22.98
C SER A 143 3.44 0.96 -22.04
N GLY A 144 3.59 0.59 -20.77
CA GLY A 144 4.39 1.27 -19.76
C GLY A 144 3.76 2.57 -19.22
N ARG A 145 2.49 2.84 -19.50
CA ARG A 145 1.82 4.07 -19.02
C ARG A 145 1.63 4.08 -17.52
N ILE A 146 1.25 2.93 -16.93
CA ILE A 146 1.10 2.79 -15.48
C ILE A 146 2.44 3.08 -14.80
N SER A 147 3.52 2.48 -15.26
CA SER A 147 4.87 2.75 -14.75
C SER A 147 5.24 4.24 -14.85
N ALA A 148 4.95 4.88 -16.00
CA ALA A 148 5.21 6.31 -16.18
C ALA A 148 4.38 7.20 -15.25
N LEU A 149 3.11 6.86 -15.01
CA LEU A 149 2.25 7.54 -14.03
C LEU A 149 2.82 7.40 -12.63
N TYR A 150 3.14 6.20 -12.21
CA TYR A 150 3.69 5.90 -10.89
C TYR A 150 4.99 6.67 -10.64
N HIS A 151 5.95 6.62 -11.55
CA HIS A 151 7.23 7.34 -11.44
C HIS A 151 7.09 8.86 -11.44
N SER A 152 6.01 9.39 -12.00
CA SER A 152 5.77 10.84 -12.00
C SER A 152 5.26 11.38 -10.65
N ILE A 153 4.78 10.51 -9.74
CA ILE A 153 4.17 10.91 -8.46
C ILE A 153 5.10 11.80 -7.63
N PRO A 154 6.37 11.43 -7.34
CA PRO A 154 7.23 12.26 -6.51
C PRO A 154 7.46 13.65 -7.11
N ALA A 155 7.71 13.73 -8.42
CA ALA A 155 7.93 14.98 -9.11
C ALA A 155 6.67 15.86 -9.16
N GLN A 156 5.48 15.27 -9.16
CA GLN A 156 4.23 16.01 -9.12
C GLN A 156 3.85 16.49 -7.71
N LEU A 157 4.15 15.69 -6.68
CA LEU A 157 3.96 16.09 -5.28
C LEU A 157 4.90 17.22 -4.86
N ALA A 158 6.09 17.31 -5.46
CA ALA A 158 7.04 18.40 -5.21
C ALA A 158 6.63 19.76 -5.78
N LYS A 159 5.57 19.83 -6.61
CA LYS A 159 5.07 21.08 -7.18
C LYS A 159 4.15 21.80 -6.19
N ASP A 160 4.06 23.14 -6.36
CA ASP A 160 3.13 23.95 -5.56
C ASP A 160 1.67 23.57 -5.78
N SER A 161 1.32 23.17 -7.01
CA SER A 161 -0.02 22.68 -7.34
C SER A 161 -0.17 21.21 -6.94
N LYS A 162 -1.04 20.92 -6.00
CA LYS A 162 -1.35 19.55 -5.51
C LYS A 162 -2.24 18.74 -6.47
N LYS A 163 -2.51 19.25 -7.69
CA LYS A 163 -3.29 18.52 -8.70
C LYS A 163 -2.38 17.64 -9.52
N TYR A 164 -2.62 16.32 -9.50
CA TYR A 164 -1.93 15.38 -10.38
C TYR A 164 -2.31 15.63 -11.84
N ARG A 165 -1.31 15.78 -12.72
CA ARG A 165 -1.51 16.04 -14.14
C ARG A 165 -1.04 14.87 -14.98
N ILE A 166 -1.97 14.04 -15.43
CA ILE A 166 -1.74 12.87 -16.29
C ILE A 166 -0.95 13.24 -17.54
N SER A 167 -1.31 14.35 -18.18
CA SER A 167 -0.64 14.82 -19.42
C SER A 167 0.83 15.15 -19.26
N THR A 168 1.29 15.39 -18.03
CA THR A 168 2.72 15.62 -17.73
C THR A 168 3.50 14.31 -17.70
N ALA A 169 2.86 13.21 -17.28
CA ALA A 169 3.50 11.89 -17.16
C ALA A 169 3.57 11.15 -18.51
N ILE A 170 2.49 11.20 -19.31
CA ILE A 170 2.35 10.36 -20.52
C ILE A 170 2.02 11.12 -21.79
N GLY A 171 2.08 12.47 -21.78
CA GLY A 171 1.77 13.29 -22.94
C GLY A 171 0.26 13.47 -23.21
N LYS A 172 -0.06 14.27 -24.23
CA LYS A 172 -1.46 14.66 -24.53
C LYS A 172 -2.32 13.58 -25.21
N LYS A 173 -1.78 12.43 -25.59
CA LYS A 173 -2.51 11.40 -26.34
C LYS A 173 -3.17 10.40 -25.39
N SER A 174 -4.52 10.37 -25.42
CA SER A 174 -5.42 9.36 -24.82
C SER A 174 -5.87 9.62 -23.38
N LYS A 175 -6.85 10.52 -23.19
CA LYS A 175 -7.45 10.78 -21.87
C LYS A 175 -8.26 9.61 -21.30
N ALA A 176 -9.21 9.07 -22.04
CA ALA A 176 -10.19 8.11 -21.50
C ALA A 176 -9.56 6.79 -21.02
N LYS A 177 -8.70 6.18 -21.83
CA LYS A 177 -8.05 4.91 -21.48
C LYS A 177 -7.02 5.02 -20.34
N THR A 178 -6.58 6.24 -20.05
CA THR A 178 -5.58 6.53 -19.02
C THR A 178 -6.23 6.87 -17.68
N GLU A 179 -7.44 7.43 -17.70
CA GLU A 179 -8.23 7.64 -16.49
C GLU A 179 -8.64 6.29 -15.87
N GLU A 180 -8.98 5.29 -16.69
CA GLU A 180 -9.20 3.92 -16.21
C GLU A 180 -7.94 3.33 -15.54
N LEU A 181 -6.75 3.53 -16.12
CA LEU A 181 -5.49 3.05 -15.57
C LEU A 181 -5.09 3.75 -14.25
N LEU A 182 -5.52 4.99 -14.05
CA LEU A 182 -5.30 5.71 -12.79
C LEU A 182 -6.11 5.15 -11.62
N TYR A 183 -7.26 4.57 -11.89
CA TYR A 183 -8.07 3.88 -10.87
C TYR A 183 -7.51 2.50 -10.53
N GLU A 184 -6.53 2.03 -11.28
CA GLU A 184 -5.82 0.76 -11.02
C GLU A 184 -4.57 0.98 -10.13
N LEU A 185 -4.07 2.22 -10.00
CA LEU A 185 -2.98 2.63 -9.09
C LEU A 185 -3.53 3.01 -7.71
#